data_81236aeb910ed5cd32e8411db63b6801
#
_entry.id   81236aeb910ed5cd32e8411db63b6801
#
_cell.length_a   1.000
_cell.length_b   1.000
_cell.length_c   1.000
_cell.angle_alpha   90.00
_cell.angle_beta   90.00
_cell.angle_gamma   90.00
#
_symmetry.space_group_name_H-M   'P 1'
#
loop_
_entity.id
_entity.type
_entity.pdbx_description
1 polymer ?
#
loop_
_entity_poly.entity_id
_entity_poly.type
_entity_poly.pdbx_seq_one_letter_code
_entity_poly.pdbx_strand_id
1 'polypeptide(L)'
;MGLTTVQSMHYTKEYYIIIELTINLRPHQQRAFNTMRENNKGSIIVPTGGGKTMIMIEHARMTFCQNSVPKTIVVVAPRILLANQLCSEFLEQNLDGWYNQSIEVIHCHSGETHFKSTTKTQQLEEWYHNTPKNLIIFTTYHSLHKITNSLDIEVDVAYYDEAHNSVTRRFFDGTQAMSHRSRQSYFFTATPRIAHQHERSMTNEKVYGKRLINVPAPELVDQGHILPPTIVPFEIDATRTRDNCHEVDAESVDDIIDTLDDTHASKVLVAVPSSGVLQGMIAKTTLLLRLSERGYDTLHITSKFGAIINGKKVSREYFFDTLTSWGRDPDKKFVIFHYSILSEGINVHGLTHCILLRNLNVVEMAQTIGRVIRLDRRDSNRLQSGELTPCKWSLYHKPTGYITVPVHKTSKRTIKRLELVCDSIFNKGEPPLSIVR
;
A
#
# COMPACT_ATOMS: atom_id res chain seq x y z
N MET A 1 -57.17 -9.05 -18.65
CA MET A 1 -56.04 -9.86 -18.14
C MET A 1 -54.85 -9.64 -19.04
N GLY A 2 -53.92 -8.80 -18.67
CA GLY A 2 -52.76 -8.48 -19.57
C GLY A 2 -51.92 -7.29 -19.13
N LEU A 3 -51.69 -7.10 -17.83
CA LEU A 3 -50.85 -5.97 -17.36
C LEU A 3 -49.85 -6.37 -16.24
N THR A 4 -49.73 -7.66 -15.94
CA THR A 4 -48.85 -8.13 -14.83
C THR A 4 -47.52 -8.74 -15.28
N THR A 5 -47.26 -8.89 -16.57
CA THR A 5 -46.08 -9.60 -17.06
C THR A 5 -44.96 -8.65 -17.54
N VAL A 6 -45.24 -7.38 -17.74
CA VAL A 6 -44.23 -6.43 -18.27
C VAL A 6 -43.41 -5.76 -17.16
N GLN A 7 -43.98 -5.61 -15.94
CA GLN A 7 -43.23 -5.01 -14.82
C GLN A 7 -42.22 -5.97 -14.17
N SER A 8 -42.42 -7.29 -14.26
CA SER A 8 -41.47 -8.27 -13.70
C SER A 8 -40.22 -8.47 -14.57
N MET A 9 -40.33 -8.22 -15.89
CA MET A 9 -39.17 -8.30 -16.79
C MET A 9 -38.22 -7.11 -16.71
N HIS A 10 -38.70 -5.91 -16.36
CA HIS A 10 -37.84 -4.75 -16.18
C HIS A 10 -37.00 -4.83 -14.89
N TYR A 11 -37.56 -5.32 -13.79
CA TYR A 11 -36.83 -5.51 -12.56
C TYR A 11 -35.73 -6.58 -12.67
N THR A 12 -35.97 -7.66 -13.39
CA THR A 12 -34.93 -8.70 -13.62
C THR A 12 -33.82 -8.23 -14.52
N LYS A 13 -34.08 -7.36 -15.50
CA LYS A 13 -33.07 -6.86 -16.43
C LYS A 13 -32.14 -5.82 -15.77
N GLU A 14 -32.68 -4.95 -14.92
CA GLU A 14 -31.87 -4.01 -14.11
C GLU A 14 -31.02 -4.76 -13.07
N TYR A 15 -31.52 -5.80 -12.47
CA TYR A 15 -30.76 -6.63 -11.50
C TYR A 15 -29.63 -7.43 -12.18
N TYR A 16 -29.81 -7.90 -13.40
CA TYR A 16 -28.77 -8.56 -14.18
C TYR A 16 -27.70 -7.58 -14.70
N ILE A 17 -28.08 -6.37 -15.09
CA ILE A 17 -27.12 -5.32 -15.50
C ILE A 17 -26.25 -4.87 -14.34
N ILE A 18 -26.79 -4.79 -13.10
CA ILE A 18 -26.04 -4.47 -11.89
C ILE A 18 -25.03 -5.59 -11.53
N ILE A 19 -25.33 -6.85 -11.85
CA ILE A 19 -24.44 -8.00 -11.60
C ILE A 19 -23.28 -8.07 -12.60
N GLU A 20 -23.49 -7.65 -13.85
CA GLU A 20 -22.42 -7.61 -14.88
C GLU A 20 -21.38 -6.48 -14.65
N LEU A 21 -21.69 -5.49 -13.83
CA LEU A 21 -20.82 -4.36 -13.51
C LEU A 21 -20.01 -4.53 -12.21
N THR A 22 -20.04 -5.68 -11.57
CA THR A 22 -19.26 -5.93 -10.36
C THR A 22 -17.80 -6.13 -10.67
N ILE A 23 -16.92 -5.46 -9.89
CA ILE A 23 -15.49 -5.75 -9.90
C ILE A 23 -15.31 -7.24 -9.55
N ASN A 24 -14.58 -7.96 -10.39
CA ASN A 24 -14.31 -9.38 -10.13
C ASN A 24 -13.32 -9.54 -8.98
N LEU A 25 -13.85 -9.66 -7.76
CA LEU A 25 -13.07 -9.83 -6.56
C LEU A 25 -12.46 -11.23 -6.48
N ARG A 26 -11.21 -11.31 -6.04
CA ARG A 26 -10.56 -12.59 -5.70
C ARG A 26 -11.29 -13.26 -4.52
N PRO A 27 -11.19 -14.60 -4.34
CA PRO A 27 -11.95 -15.31 -3.29
C PRO A 27 -11.80 -14.71 -1.88
N HIS A 28 -10.58 -14.35 -1.48
CA HIS A 28 -10.35 -13.73 -0.16
C HIS A 28 -10.92 -12.31 -0.06
N GLN A 29 -10.89 -11.55 -1.16
CA GLN A 29 -11.49 -10.21 -1.22
C GLN A 29 -13.02 -10.31 -1.13
N GLN A 30 -13.63 -11.29 -1.80
CA GLN A 30 -15.07 -11.55 -1.73
C GLN A 30 -15.50 -11.93 -0.30
N ARG A 31 -14.73 -12.77 0.39
CA ARG A 31 -14.99 -13.09 1.81
C ARG A 31 -14.93 -11.83 2.68
N ALA A 32 -13.89 -11.01 2.51
CA ALA A 32 -13.75 -9.76 3.26
C ALA A 32 -14.93 -8.81 2.99
N PHE A 33 -15.28 -8.62 1.73
CA PHE A 33 -16.42 -7.80 1.30
C PHE A 33 -17.74 -8.30 1.92
N ASN A 34 -18.02 -9.60 1.87
CA ASN A 34 -19.24 -10.18 2.45
C ASN A 34 -19.31 -9.93 3.97
N THR A 35 -18.19 -10.10 4.68
CA THR A 35 -18.11 -9.86 6.12
C THR A 35 -18.31 -8.37 6.46
N MET A 36 -17.83 -7.45 5.62
CA MET A 36 -18.09 -6.00 5.78
C MET A 36 -19.59 -5.69 5.65
N ARG A 37 -20.29 -6.33 4.72
CA ARG A 37 -21.74 -6.12 4.54
C ARG A 37 -22.58 -6.53 5.76
N GLU A 38 -22.11 -7.49 6.52
CA GLU A 38 -22.79 -8.02 7.71
C GLU A 38 -22.44 -7.23 8.99
N ASN A 39 -21.43 -6.37 8.95
CA ASN A 39 -20.90 -5.68 10.12
C ASN A 39 -20.65 -4.20 9.83
N ASN A 40 -21.07 -3.33 10.72
CA ASN A 40 -20.88 -1.88 10.54
C ASN A 40 -19.47 -1.39 10.98
N LYS A 41 -18.71 -2.23 11.68
CA LYS A 41 -17.39 -1.85 12.17
C LYS A 41 -16.49 -3.06 12.32
N GLY A 42 -15.22 -2.94 11.89
CA GLY A 42 -14.24 -3.97 12.16
C GLY A 42 -12.92 -3.83 11.44
N SER A 43 -11.99 -4.70 11.84
CA SER A 43 -10.64 -4.75 11.31
C SER A 43 -10.51 -5.84 10.25
N ILE A 44 -9.91 -5.49 9.11
CA ILE A 44 -9.69 -6.36 7.95
C ILE A 44 -8.18 -6.54 7.77
N ILE A 45 -7.70 -7.73 8.11
CA ILE A 45 -6.28 -8.06 8.07
C ILE A 45 -6.01 -8.80 6.76
N VAL A 46 -5.30 -8.14 5.86
CA VAL A 46 -4.91 -8.69 4.54
C VAL A 46 -3.45 -8.37 4.28
N PRO A 47 -2.63 -9.34 3.91
CA PRO A 47 -1.21 -9.12 3.61
C PRO A 47 -0.99 -8.05 2.56
N THR A 48 0.19 -7.44 2.57
CA THR A 48 0.60 -6.51 1.51
C THR A 48 0.61 -7.24 0.17
N GLY A 49 0.04 -6.63 -0.87
CA GLY A 49 -0.17 -7.27 -2.17
C GLY A 49 -1.50 -8.03 -2.30
N GLY A 50 -2.24 -8.26 -1.20
CA GLY A 50 -3.55 -8.95 -1.23
C GLY A 50 -4.71 -8.10 -1.76
N GLY A 51 -4.48 -6.83 -2.15
CA GLY A 51 -5.48 -5.98 -2.82
C GLY A 51 -6.54 -5.40 -1.89
N LYS A 52 -6.13 -4.85 -0.74
CA LYS A 52 -7.02 -4.15 0.22
C LYS A 52 -7.85 -3.05 -0.44
N THR A 53 -7.24 -2.28 -1.32
CA THR A 53 -7.90 -1.17 -2.04
C THR A 53 -9.10 -1.65 -2.86
N MET A 54 -9.00 -2.81 -3.52
CA MET A 54 -10.11 -3.36 -4.32
C MET A 54 -11.35 -3.70 -3.47
N ILE A 55 -11.14 -4.14 -2.22
CA ILE A 55 -12.22 -4.41 -1.27
C ILE A 55 -12.91 -3.09 -0.88
N MET A 56 -12.13 -2.03 -0.62
CA MET A 56 -12.66 -0.69 -0.31
C MET A 56 -13.47 -0.15 -1.48
N ILE A 57 -12.93 -0.23 -2.71
CA ILE A 57 -13.56 0.29 -3.93
C ILE A 57 -14.90 -0.42 -4.18
N GLU A 58 -14.94 -1.75 -4.11
CA GLU A 58 -16.19 -2.49 -4.34
C GLU A 58 -17.24 -2.18 -3.25
N HIS A 59 -16.82 -2.06 -1.99
CA HIS A 59 -17.73 -1.67 -0.91
C HIS A 59 -18.24 -0.23 -1.09
N ALA A 60 -17.38 0.70 -1.53
CA ALA A 60 -17.77 2.07 -1.83
C ALA A 60 -18.76 2.12 -3.00
N ARG A 61 -18.49 1.38 -4.07
CA ARG A 61 -19.38 1.25 -5.23
C ARG A 61 -20.77 0.78 -4.80
N MET A 62 -20.83 -0.30 -4.02
CA MET A 62 -22.10 -0.82 -3.48
C MET A 62 -22.82 0.23 -2.62
N THR A 63 -22.09 0.94 -1.74
CA THR A 63 -22.66 1.97 -0.86
C THR A 63 -23.33 3.08 -1.65
N PHE A 64 -22.72 3.51 -2.75
CA PHE A 64 -23.26 4.56 -3.61
C PHE A 64 -24.41 4.10 -4.50
N CYS A 65 -24.45 2.80 -4.87
CA CYS A 65 -25.52 2.25 -5.69
C CYS A 65 -26.81 1.94 -4.92
N GLN A 66 -26.74 1.72 -3.61
CA GLN A 66 -27.87 1.17 -2.85
C GLN A 66 -29.00 2.15 -2.55
N ASN A 67 -28.81 3.47 -2.69
CA ASN A 67 -29.79 4.47 -2.29
C ASN A 67 -29.80 5.68 -3.23
N SER A 68 -30.99 6.28 -3.38
CA SER A 68 -31.20 7.56 -4.07
C SER A 68 -30.68 8.77 -3.29
N VAL A 69 -30.33 8.61 -2.02
CA VAL A 69 -29.80 9.68 -1.16
C VAL A 69 -28.28 9.70 -1.27
N PRO A 70 -27.68 10.88 -1.54
CA PRO A 70 -26.23 11.02 -1.58
C PRO A 70 -25.53 10.51 -0.31
N LYS A 71 -24.40 9.86 -0.50
CA LYS A 71 -23.59 9.25 0.56
C LYS A 71 -22.22 9.92 0.65
N THR A 72 -21.69 9.98 1.86
CA THR A 72 -20.36 10.52 2.13
C THR A 72 -19.44 9.42 2.63
N ILE A 73 -18.33 9.22 1.91
CA ILE A 73 -17.28 8.28 2.26
C ILE A 73 -16.00 9.05 2.59
N VAL A 74 -15.34 8.65 3.66
CA VAL A 74 -14.02 9.16 4.05
C VAL A 74 -12.98 8.06 3.91
N VAL A 75 -11.89 8.32 3.17
CA VAL A 75 -10.75 7.41 3.00
C VAL A 75 -9.55 8.02 3.69
N VAL A 76 -9.07 7.36 4.74
CA VAL A 76 -7.98 7.82 5.60
C VAL A 76 -6.70 7.09 5.27
N ALA A 77 -5.65 7.80 4.89
CA ALA A 77 -4.34 7.29 4.58
C ALA A 77 -3.26 7.79 5.55
N PRO A 78 -2.14 7.09 5.72
CA PRO A 78 -1.06 7.55 6.61
C PRO A 78 -0.33 8.79 6.09
N ARG A 79 -0.31 9.01 4.78
CA ARG A 79 0.42 10.11 4.12
C ARG A 79 -0.35 10.67 2.93
N ILE A 80 -0.06 11.94 2.58
CA ILE A 80 -0.68 12.65 1.46
C ILE A 80 -0.50 11.89 0.14
N LEU A 81 0.71 11.41 -0.14
CA LEU A 81 0.98 10.62 -1.35
C LEU A 81 0.12 9.38 -1.46
N LEU A 82 -0.08 8.67 -0.35
CA LEU A 82 -0.95 7.50 -0.35
C LEU A 82 -2.42 7.89 -0.51
N ALA A 83 -2.85 9.02 0.05
CA ALA A 83 -4.20 9.54 -0.17
C ALA A 83 -4.44 9.85 -1.65
N ASN A 84 -3.47 10.48 -2.33
CA ASN A 84 -3.54 10.76 -3.76
C ASN A 84 -3.53 9.45 -4.59
N GLN A 85 -2.68 8.47 -4.21
CA GLN A 85 -2.62 7.17 -4.89
C GLN A 85 -3.94 6.40 -4.73
N LEU A 86 -4.51 6.34 -3.53
CA LEU A 86 -5.81 5.71 -3.29
C LEU A 86 -6.90 6.38 -4.13
N CYS A 87 -6.90 7.73 -4.20
CA CYS A 87 -7.81 8.46 -5.06
C CYS A 87 -7.67 8.01 -6.54
N SER A 88 -6.45 7.95 -7.05
CA SER A 88 -6.20 7.48 -8.43
C SER A 88 -6.67 6.03 -8.64
N GLU A 89 -6.39 5.12 -7.68
CA GLU A 89 -6.85 3.73 -7.76
C GLU A 89 -8.38 3.62 -7.75
N PHE A 90 -9.08 4.43 -6.93
CA PHE A 90 -10.54 4.49 -6.92
C PHE A 90 -11.09 4.97 -8.26
N LEU A 91 -10.47 5.96 -8.87
CA LEU A 91 -10.92 6.53 -10.14
C LEU A 91 -10.56 5.66 -11.36
N GLU A 92 -9.41 4.97 -11.34
CA GLU A 92 -9.00 4.02 -12.39
C GLU A 92 -9.95 2.81 -12.51
N GLN A 93 -10.60 2.40 -11.42
CA GLN A 93 -11.58 1.31 -11.42
C GLN A 93 -12.99 1.78 -11.84
N ASN A 94 -13.11 2.99 -12.32
CA ASN A 94 -14.34 3.54 -12.87
C ASN A 94 -14.59 3.03 -14.31
N LEU A 95 -14.86 1.73 -14.45
CA LEU A 95 -14.96 1.05 -15.75
C LEU A 95 -16.07 1.61 -16.66
N ASP A 96 -17.08 2.31 -16.11
CA ASP A 96 -18.26 2.77 -16.85
C ASP A 96 -18.52 4.28 -16.78
N GLY A 97 -17.52 5.07 -16.38
CA GLY A 97 -17.71 6.51 -16.17
C GLY A 97 -18.64 6.86 -14.99
N TRP A 98 -19.02 5.87 -14.21
CA TRP A 98 -19.99 5.95 -13.12
C TRP A 98 -19.58 6.96 -12.04
N TYR A 99 -18.30 6.98 -11.66
CA TYR A 99 -17.75 7.98 -10.74
C TYR A 99 -17.90 9.41 -11.28
N ASN A 100 -17.59 9.63 -12.56
CA ASN A 100 -17.56 10.98 -13.15
C ASN A 100 -18.92 11.67 -13.18
N GLN A 101 -20.02 10.90 -13.18
CA GLN A 101 -21.37 11.46 -13.26
C GLN A 101 -22.04 11.66 -11.90
N SER A 102 -21.65 10.90 -10.89
CA SER A 102 -22.40 10.77 -9.64
C SER A 102 -21.62 11.10 -8.38
N ILE A 103 -20.30 11.34 -8.47
CA ILE A 103 -19.43 11.50 -7.30
C ILE A 103 -18.60 12.76 -7.39
N GLU A 104 -18.58 13.52 -6.30
CA GLU A 104 -17.61 14.60 -6.07
C GLU A 104 -16.44 14.05 -5.26
N VAL A 105 -15.23 14.43 -5.64
CA VAL A 105 -13.98 14.05 -4.98
C VAL A 105 -13.33 15.28 -4.40
N ILE A 106 -13.03 15.24 -3.10
CA ILE A 106 -12.29 16.31 -2.41
C ILE A 106 -11.18 15.71 -1.55
N HIS A 107 -10.17 16.53 -1.27
CA HIS A 107 -9.06 16.16 -0.40
C HIS A 107 -9.03 17.03 0.85
N CYS A 108 -8.81 16.41 2.01
CA CYS A 108 -8.59 17.12 3.27
C CYS A 108 -7.14 16.91 3.73
N HIS A 109 -6.21 17.65 3.12
CA HIS A 109 -4.79 17.69 3.49
C HIS A 109 -4.09 18.92 2.88
N SER A 110 -2.88 19.23 3.37
CA SER A 110 -2.12 20.42 2.96
C SER A 110 -1.22 20.22 1.73
N GLY A 111 -1.21 19.03 1.12
CA GLY A 111 -0.36 18.75 -0.03
C GLY A 111 -1.01 19.05 -1.36
N GLU A 112 -0.20 19.02 -2.40
CA GLU A 112 -0.64 19.19 -3.78
C GLU A 112 -1.48 17.98 -4.24
N THR A 113 -2.50 18.26 -5.01
CA THR A 113 -3.39 17.28 -5.65
C THR A 113 -4.10 17.94 -6.82
N HIS A 114 -4.54 17.17 -7.81
CA HIS A 114 -5.35 17.64 -8.93
C HIS A 114 -6.81 17.94 -8.57
N PHE A 115 -7.22 17.65 -7.33
CA PHE A 115 -8.59 17.84 -6.86
C PHE A 115 -8.70 19.03 -5.89
N LYS A 116 -9.92 19.45 -5.60
CA LYS A 116 -10.18 20.43 -4.53
C LYS A 116 -9.56 19.91 -3.22
N SER A 117 -8.72 20.72 -2.60
CA SER A 117 -8.04 20.36 -1.35
C SER A 117 -8.08 21.51 -0.36
N THR A 118 -8.38 21.20 0.91
CA THR A 118 -8.34 22.18 1.99
C THR A 118 -8.07 21.52 3.34
N THR A 119 -7.58 22.32 4.28
CA THR A 119 -7.47 21.96 5.71
C THR A 119 -8.37 22.84 6.59
N LYS A 120 -9.20 23.71 5.98
CA LYS A 120 -10.13 24.59 6.68
C LYS A 120 -11.48 23.90 6.82
N THR A 121 -11.94 23.68 8.05
CA THR A 121 -13.21 23.02 8.34
C THR A 121 -14.41 23.73 7.68
N GLN A 122 -14.48 25.06 7.78
CA GLN A 122 -15.54 25.85 7.15
C GLN A 122 -15.65 25.64 5.63
N GLN A 123 -14.51 25.56 4.94
CA GLN A 123 -14.48 25.31 3.50
C GLN A 123 -14.92 23.88 3.15
N LEU A 124 -14.59 22.89 4.01
CA LEU A 124 -15.10 21.52 3.86
C LEU A 124 -16.61 21.46 4.01
N GLU A 125 -17.17 22.18 5.01
CA GLU A 125 -18.61 22.30 5.26
C GLU A 125 -19.31 22.95 4.07
N GLU A 126 -18.76 24.05 3.56
CA GLU A 126 -19.29 24.74 2.37
C GLU A 126 -19.34 23.79 1.16
N TRP A 127 -18.26 23.05 0.90
CA TRP A 127 -18.25 22.08 -0.20
C TRP A 127 -19.21 20.92 0.02
N TYR A 128 -19.34 20.44 1.25
CA TYR A 128 -20.28 19.39 1.62
C TYR A 128 -21.72 19.81 1.35
N HIS A 129 -22.14 20.98 1.83
CA HIS A 129 -23.51 21.50 1.64
C HIS A 129 -23.85 21.83 0.17
N ASN A 130 -22.84 22.25 -0.60
CA ASN A 130 -23.03 22.58 -2.01
C ASN A 130 -22.92 21.36 -2.95
N THR A 131 -22.67 20.18 -2.42
CA THR A 131 -22.53 18.95 -3.24
C THR A 131 -23.83 18.14 -3.23
N PRO A 132 -24.63 18.14 -4.32
CA PRO A 132 -25.85 17.34 -4.43
C PRO A 132 -25.58 15.88 -4.79
N LYS A 133 -24.34 15.47 -4.86
CA LYS A 133 -23.85 14.16 -5.33
C LYS A 133 -23.27 13.34 -4.17
N ASN A 134 -23.01 12.08 -4.43
CA ASN A 134 -22.15 11.29 -3.57
C ASN A 134 -20.77 11.95 -3.40
N LEU A 135 -20.20 11.87 -2.23
CA LEU A 135 -18.95 12.53 -1.88
C LEU A 135 -17.91 11.54 -1.38
N ILE A 136 -16.70 11.60 -1.93
CA ILE A 136 -15.53 10.93 -1.35
C ILE A 136 -14.53 11.97 -0.87
N ILE A 137 -14.13 11.86 0.41
CA ILE A 137 -13.13 12.72 1.03
C ILE A 137 -11.88 11.88 1.28
N PHE A 138 -10.80 12.13 0.54
CA PHE A 138 -9.50 11.55 0.82
C PHE A 138 -8.75 12.41 1.83
N THR A 139 -8.29 11.80 2.91
CA THR A 139 -7.61 12.52 3.99
C THR A 139 -6.43 11.73 4.56
N THR A 140 -5.66 12.37 5.43
CA THR A 140 -4.61 11.70 6.20
C THR A 140 -5.01 11.60 7.66
N TYR A 141 -4.42 10.63 8.40
CA TYR A 141 -4.58 10.56 9.86
C TYR A 141 -4.28 11.88 10.53
N HIS A 142 -3.32 12.64 9.97
CA HIS A 142 -2.94 13.96 10.48
C HIS A 142 -4.03 15.02 10.31
N SER A 143 -4.78 14.97 9.22
CA SER A 143 -5.82 15.95 8.89
C SER A 143 -7.23 15.50 9.29
N LEU A 144 -7.41 14.25 9.71
CA LEU A 144 -8.71 13.65 10.02
C LEU A 144 -9.54 14.47 11.02
N HIS A 145 -8.86 15.10 12.00
CA HIS A 145 -9.50 15.96 12.98
C HIS A 145 -10.21 17.18 12.36
N LYS A 146 -9.83 17.61 11.16
CA LYS A 146 -10.50 18.72 10.46
C LYS A 146 -11.93 18.33 10.04
N ILE A 147 -12.13 17.06 9.67
CA ILE A 147 -13.44 16.51 9.33
C ILE A 147 -14.24 16.25 10.62
N THR A 148 -13.61 15.68 11.65
CA THR A 148 -14.31 15.38 12.91
C THR A 148 -14.67 16.61 13.73
N ASN A 149 -14.02 17.74 13.52
CA ASN A 149 -14.37 19.02 14.16
C ASN A 149 -15.61 19.69 13.52
N SER A 150 -15.98 19.31 12.30
CA SER A 150 -17.25 19.74 11.70
C SER A 150 -18.41 18.94 12.29
N LEU A 151 -19.48 19.61 12.71
CA LEU A 151 -20.71 18.96 13.17
C LEU A 151 -21.65 18.63 12.02
N ASP A 152 -21.49 19.29 10.89
CA ASP A 152 -22.42 19.24 9.76
C ASP A 152 -22.12 18.09 8.78
N ILE A 153 -20.86 17.66 8.68
CA ILE A 153 -20.46 16.61 7.76
C ILE A 153 -20.86 15.25 8.33
N GLU A 154 -21.93 14.66 7.84
CA GLU A 154 -22.29 13.27 8.14
C GLU A 154 -21.45 12.30 7.30
N VAL A 155 -20.95 11.25 7.92
CA VAL A 155 -20.10 10.23 7.27
C VAL A 155 -20.81 8.88 7.31
N ASP A 156 -21.14 8.35 6.13
CA ASP A 156 -21.75 7.03 6.02
C ASP A 156 -20.68 5.92 6.22
N VAL A 157 -19.54 6.03 5.55
CA VAL A 157 -18.46 5.03 5.66
C VAL A 157 -17.11 5.69 5.82
N ALA A 158 -16.31 5.19 6.77
CA ALA A 158 -14.90 5.55 6.93
C ALA A 158 -14.01 4.33 6.67
N TYR A 159 -13.11 4.42 5.70
CA TYR A 159 -12.04 3.43 5.46
C TYR A 159 -10.72 3.96 6.00
N TYR A 160 -10.02 3.12 6.73
CA TYR A 160 -8.70 3.45 7.30
C TYR A 160 -7.66 2.54 6.68
N ASP A 161 -6.87 3.05 5.75
CA ASP A 161 -5.76 2.29 5.18
C ASP A 161 -4.53 2.37 6.08
N GLU A 162 -3.75 1.29 6.09
CA GLU A 162 -2.63 1.07 7.01
C GLU A 162 -3.00 1.46 8.46
N ALA A 163 -4.13 0.90 8.93
CA ALA A 163 -4.79 1.25 10.19
C ALA A 163 -3.92 1.10 11.43
N HIS A 164 -2.83 0.34 11.35
CA HIS A 164 -1.83 0.24 12.42
C HIS A 164 -1.19 1.59 12.79
N ASN A 165 -1.31 2.62 11.93
CA ASN A 165 -0.83 3.97 12.24
C ASN A 165 -1.72 4.70 13.23
N SER A 166 -3.01 4.39 13.26
CA SER A 166 -4.02 5.05 14.09
C SER A 166 -3.80 4.87 15.60
N VAL A 167 -3.08 3.81 16.02
CA VAL A 167 -2.79 3.55 17.45
C VAL A 167 -1.79 4.54 18.07
N THR A 168 -1.14 5.34 17.25
CA THR A 168 -0.19 6.34 17.75
C THR A 168 -0.94 7.49 18.45
N ARG A 169 -0.36 8.02 19.52
CA ARG A 169 -0.94 9.11 20.32
C ARG A 169 -1.44 10.28 19.46
N ARG A 170 -0.70 10.59 18.42
CA ARG A 170 -0.99 11.72 17.52
C ARG A 170 -2.25 11.53 16.67
N PHE A 171 -2.60 10.28 16.33
CA PHE A 171 -3.66 9.98 15.36
C PHE A 171 -4.89 9.33 15.98
N PHE A 172 -4.76 8.85 17.22
CA PHE A 172 -5.81 8.08 17.87
C PHE A 172 -7.09 8.88 18.09
N ASP A 173 -7.00 10.10 18.64
CA ASP A 173 -8.18 10.90 19.00
C ASP A 173 -9.06 11.18 17.76
N GLY A 174 -8.46 11.59 16.66
CA GLY A 174 -9.19 11.79 15.40
C GLY A 174 -9.79 10.50 14.84
N THR A 175 -9.07 9.37 14.97
CA THR A 175 -9.57 8.05 14.56
C THR A 175 -10.74 7.61 15.41
N GLN A 176 -10.64 7.74 16.73
CA GLN A 176 -11.73 7.40 17.67
C GLN A 176 -12.97 8.25 17.40
N ALA A 177 -12.81 9.57 17.28
CA ALA A 177 -13.91 10.48 17.00
C ALA A 177 -14.62 10.11 15.69
N MET A 178 -13.88 9.88 14.61
CA MET A 178 -14.46 9.48 13.33
C MET A 178 -15.13 8.10 13.40
N SER A 179 -14.50 7.13 14.06
CA SER A 179 -15.06 5.78 14.21
C SER A 179 -16.37 5.74 15.02
N HIS A 180 -16.55 6.65 15.96
CA HIS A 180 -17.81 6.76 16.71
C HIS A 180 -18.89 7.52 15.95
N ARG A 181 -18.50 8.40 15.05
CA ARG A 181 -19.39 9.27 14.32
C ARG A 181 -19.90 8.67 13.00
N SER A 182 -19.02 7.96 12.27
CA SER A 182 -19.41 7.32 11.02
C SER A 182 -20.37 6.15 11.26
N ARG A 183 -21.32 5.96 10.32
CA ARG A 183 -22.27 4.84 10.37
C ARG A 183 -21.56 3.49 10.23
N GLN A 184 -20.51 3.45 9.39
CA GLN A 184 -19.66 2.28 9.18
C GLN A 184 -18.18 2.67 9.24
N SER A 185 -17.33 1.79 9.82
CA SER A 185 -15.90 2.02 9.95
C SER A 185 -15.09 0.75 9.73
N TYR A 186 -14.19 0.75 8.74
CA TYR A 186 -13.39 -0.43 8.41
C TYR A 186 -11.89 -0.12 8.41
N PHE A 187 -11.14 -0.92 9.16
CA PHE A 187 -9.73 -0.73 9.47
C PHE A 187 -8.87 -1.75 8.73
N PHE A 188 -8.22 -1.35 7.65
CA PHE A 188 -7.41 -2.21 6.81
C PHE A 188 -5.94 -2.16 7.19
N THR A 189 -5.32 -3.30 7.38
CA THR A 189 -3.86 -3.41 7.61
C THR A 189 -3.34 -4.81 7.30
N ALA A 190 -2.05 -4.91 6.98
CA ALA A 190 -1.33 -6.19 6.94
C ALA A 190 -0.65 -6.50 8.29
N THR A 191 -0.47 -5.49 9.15
CA THR A 191 0.36 -5.56 10.35
C THR A 191 -0.37 -4.93 11.53
N PRO A 192 -1.35 -5.65 12.12
CA PRO A 192 -2.10 -5.13 13.26
C PRO A 192 -1.15 -4.75 14.42
N ARG A 193 -1.51 -3.69 15.14
CA ARG A 193 -0.65 -3.13 16.17
C ARG A 193 -1.35 -3.08 17.52
N ILE A 194 -0.62 -3.48 18.54
CA ILE A 194 -1.05 -3.42 19.95
C ILE A 194 -0.34 -2.24 20.61
N ALA A 195 -1.08 -1.40 21.32
CA ALA A 195 -0.52 -0.33 22.14
C ALA A 195 -0.51 -0.77 23.60
N HIS A 196 0.50 -0.32 24.37
CA HIS A 196 0.52 -0.55 25.83
C HIS A 196 -0.73 0.01 26.53
N GLN A 197 -1.22 1.16 26.10
CA GLN A 197 -2.52 1.67 26.51
C GLN A 197 -3.60 0.94 25.71
N HIS A 198 -4.32 0.06 26.39
CA HIS A 198 -5.37 -0.77 25.77
C HIS A 198 -6.40 0.05 24.97
N GLU A 199 -6.71 1.25 25.44
CA GLU A 199 -7.66 2.16 24.77
C GLU A 199 -7.29 2.48 23.33
N ARG A 200 -5.97 2.61 23.05
CA ARG A 200 -5.45 2.91 21.71
C ARG A 200 -5.13 1.67 20.89
N SER A 201 -5.12 0.50 21.50
CA SER A 201 -4.79 -0.76 20.84
C SER A 201 -5.83 -1.11 19.78
N MET A 202 -5.42 -1.71 18.67
CA MET A 202 -6.36 -2.28 17.68
C MET A 202 -7.20 -3.45 18.25
N THR A 203 -6.94 -3.88 19.48
CA THR A 203 -7.80 -4.81 20.23
C THR A 203 -8.98 -4.12 20.93
N ASN A 204 -9.03 -2.79 20.93
CA ASN A 204 -10.16 -2.02 21.48
C ASN A 204 -11.34 -2.06 20.50
N GLU A 205 -12.27 -2.97 20.72
CA GLU A 205 -13.44 -3.17 19.87
C GLU A 205 -14.39 -1.96 19.81
N LYS A 206 -14.38 -1.08 20.81
CA LYS A 206 -15.21 0.14 20.79
C LYS A 206 -14.80 1.07 19.63
N VAL A 207 -13.49 1.15 19.35
CA VAL A 207 -12.95 1.99 18.27
C VAL A 207 -12.78 1.20 16.99
N TYR A 208 -12.13 0.03 17.05
CA TYR A 208 -11.72 -0.73 15.86
C TYR A 208 -12.70 -1.84 15.44
N GLY A 209 -13.73 -2.11 16.25
CA GLY A 209 -14.61 -3.25 16.05
C GLY A 209 -13.90 -4.59 16.23
N LYS A 210 -14.62 -5.66 15.95
CA LYS A 210 -14.04 -7.01 15.94
C LYS A 210 -13.10 -7.19 14.74
N ARG A 211 -12.20 -8.17 14.84
CA ARG A 211 -11.47 -8.64 13.66
C ARG A 211 -12.43 -9.42 12.77
N LEU A 212 -12.85 -8.80 11.65
CA LEU A 212 -13.83 -9.40 10.73
C LEU A 212 -13.20 -10.51 9.91
N ILE A 213 -11.97 -10.30 9.44
CA ILE A 213 -11.24 -11.30 8.67
C ILE A 213 -9.74 -11.18 8.92
N ASN A 214 -9.06 -12.31 8.86
CA ASN A 214 -7.62 -12.42 8.77
C ASN A 214 -7.30 -13.36 7.61
N VAL A 215 -6.70 -12.83 6.54
CA VAL A 215 -6.28 -13.61 5.37
C VAL A 215 -4.84 -14.05 5.57
N PRO A 216 -4.56 -15.35 5.64
CA PRO A 216 -3.18 -15.84 5.75
C PRO A 216 -2.38 -15.61 4.47
N ALA A 217 -1.13 -15.20 4.57
CA ALA A 217 -0.28 -15.04 3.38
C ALA A 217 -0.06 -16.37 2.61
N PRO A 218 0.09 -17.54 3.26
CA PRO A 218 0.15 -18.83 2.55
C PRO A 218 -1.03 -19.05 1.60
N GLU A 219 -2.26 -18.71 2.02
CA GLU A 219 -3.44 -18.80 1.15
C GLU A 219 -3.27 -17.99 -0.13
N LEU A 220 -2.71 -16.77 -0.02
CA LEU A 220 -2.48 -15.91 -1.18
C LEU A 220 -1.36 -16.43 -2.09
N VAL A 221 -0.34 -17.05 -1.51
CA VAL A 221 0.73 -17.72 -2.26
C VAL A 221 0.16 -18.93 -3.01
N ASP A 222 -0.59 -19.80 -2.33
CA ASP A 222 -1.19 -21.00 -2.91
C ASP A 222 -2.19 -20.71 -4.03
N GLN A 223 -2.86 -19.56 -3.94
CA GLN A 223 -3.75 -19.06 -4.99
C GLN A 223 -3.03 -18.29 -6.10
N GLY A 224 -1.71 -18.11 -5.99
CA GLY A 224 -0.90 -17.36 -6.96
C GLY A 224 -1.18 -15.85 -6.98
N HIS A 225 -1.68 -15.28 -5.88
CA HIS A 225 -1.99 -13.86 -5.79
C HIS A 225 -0.82 -13.01 -5.32
N ILE A 226 0.13 -13.60 -4.59
CA ILE A 226 1.42 -13.05 -4.24
C ILE A 226 2.50 -14.13 -4.42
N LEU A 227 3.76 -13.71 -4.53
CA LEU A 227 4.88 -14.60 -4.70
C LEU A 227 5.46 -15.05 -3.34
N PRO A 228 6.08 -16.22 -3.25
CA PRO A 228 6.90 -16.56 -2.11
C PRO A 228 8.12 -15.64 -2.03
N PRO A 229 8.57 -15.22 -0.83
CA PRO A 229 9.83 -14.51 -0.66
C PRO A 229 11.03 -15.47 -0.68
N THR A 230 12.14 -15.04 -1.26
CA THR A 230 13.42 -15.74 -1.17
C THR A 230 14.42 -14.87 -0.43
N ILE A 231 14.93 -15.36 0.71
CA ILE A 231 15.96 -14.67 1.50
C ILE A 231 17.33 -15.08 0.98
N VAL A 232 18.14 -14.09 0.62
CA VAL A 232 19.50 -14.26 0.11
C VAL A 232 20.49 -13.62 1.09
N PRO A 233 21.17 -14.39 1.94
CA PRO A 233 22.30 -13.86 2.71
C PRO A 233 23.45 -13.57 1.76
N PHE A 234 24.05 -12.38 1.87
CA PHE A 234 25.22 -11.98 1.09
C PHE A 234 26.37 -11.68 2.05
N GLU A 235 27.39 -12.53 2.07
CA GLU A 235 28.51 -12.41 2.99
C GLU A 235 29.41 -11.25 2.60
N ILE A 236 29.70 -10.39 3.57
CA ILE A 236 30.57 -9.21 3.45
C ILE A 236 31.80 -9.42 4.33
N ASP A 237 32.97 -9.47 3.70
CA ASP A 237 34.24 -9.62 4.42
C ASP A 237 34.70 -8.30 5.09
N ALA A 238 34.27 -7.16 4.57
CA ALA A 238 34.66 -5.87 5.09
C ALA A 238 34.08 -5.60 6.48
N THR A 239 34.90 -5.05 7.37
CA THR A 239 34.45 -4.59 8.67
C THR A 239 33.77 -3.22 8.54
N ARG A 240 32.45 -3.18 8.76
CA ARG A 240 31.65 -1.97 8.73
C ARG A 240 31.78 -1.20 10.04
N THR A 241 32.33 0.00 9.99
CA THR A 241 32.45 0.92 11.13
C THR A 241 31.58 2.17 10.88
N ARG A 242 31.57 3.10 11.85
CA ARG A 242 30.85 4.37 11.69
C ARG A 242 31.48 5.26 10.61
N ASP A 243 32.79 5.20 10.44
CA ASP A 243 33.55 6.10 9.56
C ASP A 243 33.50 5.63 8.09
N ASN A 244 33.53 4.31 7.84
CA ASN A 244 33.51 3.73 6.50
C ASN A 244 32.15 3.16 6.07
N CYS A 245 31.10 3.36 6.86
CA CYS A 245 29.81 2.70 6.61
C CYS A 245 29.21 3.02 5.23
N HIS A 246 29.45 4.21 4.70
CA HIS A 246 28.95 4.59 3.39
C HIS A 246 29.72 3.94 2.23
N GLU A 247 31.01 3.67 2.41
CA GLU A 247 31.83 2.96 1.44
C GLU A 247 31.46 1.47 1.42
N VAL A 248 31.44 0.82 2.58
CA VAL A 248 31.06 -0.59 2.71
C VAL A 248 29.64 -0.84 2.24
N ASP A 249 28.69 0.05 2.56
CA ASP A 249 27.31 -0.11 2.11
C ASP A 249 27.19 0.10 0.58
N ALA A 250 27.97 1.01 0.00
CA ALA A 250 28.01 1.24 -1.45
C ALA A 250 28.61 0.04 -2.20
N GLU A 251 29.75 -0.49 -1.73
CA GLU A 251 30.37 -1.70 -2.28
C GLU A 251 29.45 -2.90 -2.17
N SER A 252 28.79 -3.09 -1.00
CA SER A 252 27.82 -4.17 -0.81
C SER A 252 26.66 -4.10 -1.81
N VAL A 253 26.14 -2.91 -2.11
CA VAL A 253 25.07 -2.75 -3.11
C VAL A 253 25.60 -3.06 -4.51
N ASP A 254 26.77 -2.59 -4.86
CA ASP A 254 27.40 -2.83 -6.14
C ASP A 254 27.66 -4.31 -6.39
N ASP A 255 28.28 -4.99 -5.43
CA ASP A 255 28.56 -6.43 -5.48
C ASP A 255 27.28 -7.26 -5.58
N ILE A 256 26.24 -6.94 -4.79
CA ILE A 256 24.96 -7.63 -4.86
C ILE A 256 24.31 -7.44 -6.25
N ILE A 257 24.33 -6.21 -6.79
CA ILE A 257 23.75 -5.94 -8.11
C ILE A 257 24.53 -6.67 -9.22
N ASP A 258 25.83 -6.83 -9.07
CA ASP A 258 26.67 -7.59 -10.00
C ASP A 258 26.31 -9.09 -10.07
N THR A 259 25.76 -9.64 -8.98
CA THR A 259 25.30 -11.03 -8.94
C THR A 259 23.89 -11.24 -9.52
N LEU A 260 23.16 -10.16 -9.86
CA LEU A 260 21.80 -10.29 -10.38
C LEU A 260 21.82 -10.78 -11.83
N ASP A 261 20.93 -11.72 -12.11
CA ASP A 261 20.77 -12.26 -13.47
C ASP A 261 20.27 -11.17 -14.43
N ASP A 262 20.98 -10.97 -15.52
CA ASP A 262 20.66 -10.00 -16.57
C ASP A 262 19.55 -10.46 -17.53
N THR A 263 19.04 -11.70 -17.40
CA THR A 263 17.97 -12.23 -18.27
C THR A 263 16.67 -11.45 -18.16
N HIS A 264 16.46 -10.75 -17.05
CA HIS A 264 15.27 -9.91 -16.81
C HIS A 264 15.68 -8.55 -16.23
N ALA A 265 14.97 -7.50 -16.61
CA ALA A 265 15.21 -6.16 -16.08
C ALA A 265 14.99 -6.10 -14.57
N SER A 266 16.07 -5.98 -13.82
CA SER A 266 16.04 -5.93 -12.35
C SER A 266 15.60 -4.56 -11.85
N LYS A 267 14.65 -4.54 -10.92
CA LYS A 267 14.13 -3.34 -10.24
C LYS A 267 14.39 -3.49 -8.76
N VAL A 268 15.36 -2.74 -8.26
CA VAL A 268 15.97 -2.96 -6.95
C VAL A 268 15.56 -1.87 -5.97
N LEU A 269 15.05 -2.27 -4.80
CA LEU A 269 14.77 -1.38 -3.67
C LEU A 269 15.89 -1.51 -2.64
N VAL A 270 16.57 -0.43 -2.30
CA VAL A 270 17.64 -0.42 -1.29
C VAL A 270 17.18 0.34 -0.04
N ALA A 271 17.03 -0.37 1.07
CA ALA A 271 16.68 0.22 2.36
C ALA A 271 17.96 0.68 3.09
N VAL A 272 18.26 1.98 3.01
CA VAL A 272 19.50 2.56 3.55
C VAL A 272 19.40 2.86 5.06
N PRO A 273 20.52 2.83 5.80
CA PRO A 273 20.52 3.04 7.25
C PRO A 273 20.09 4.44 7.69
N SER A 274 20.46 5.47 6.92
CA SER A 274 20.11 6.87 7.18
C SER A 274 20.26 7.73 5.94
N SER A 275 19.68 8.92 5.95
CA SER A 275 19.89 9.90 4.88
C SER A 275 21.34 10.38 4.79
N GLY A 276 22.08 10.39 5.90
CA GLY A 276 23.51 10.73 5.91
C GLY A 276 24.38 9.66 5.26
N VAL A 277 24.10 8.38 5.53
CA VAL A 277 24.79 7.26 4.86
C VAL A 277 24.48 7.27 3.36
N LEU A 278 23.20 7.44 2.97
CA LEU A 278 22.83 7.56 1.57
C LEU A 278 23.59 8.68 0.86
N GLN A 279 23.70 9.87 1.49
CA GLN A 279 24.47 10.97 0.93
C GLN A 279 25.95 10.60 0.77
N GLY A 280 26.54 9.90 1.75
CA GLY A 280 27.90 9.40 1.67
C GLY A 280 28.10 8.43 0.51
N MET A 281 27.21 7.45 0.37
CA MET A 281 27.22 6.48 -0.74
C MET A 281 27.18 7.17 -2.10
N ILE A 282 26.33 8.21 -2.26
CA ILE A 282 26.15 8.91 -3.53
C ILE A 282 27.28 9.89 -3.81
N ALA A 283 27.70 10.69 -2.81
CA ALA A 283 28.60 11.82 -3.04
C ALA A 283 30.10 11.48 -2.88
N LYS A 284 30.43 10.37 -2.18
CA LYS A 284 31.81 10.02 -1.85
C LYS A 284 32.29 8.71 -2.47
N THR A 285 31.43 8.00 -3.18
CA THR A 285 31.75 6.75 -3.87
C THR A 285 31.41 6.81 -5.35
N THR A 286 31.86 5.82 -6.11
CA THR A 286 31.57 5.68 -7.54
C THR A 286 30.27 4.88 -7.80
N LEU A 287 29.45 4.61 -6.78
CA LEU A 287 28.29 3.73 -6.88
C LEU A 287 27.35 4.11 -8.03
N LEU A 288 26.94 5.40 -8.12
CA LEU A 288 26.02 5.82 -9.17
C LEU A 288 26.62 5.69 -10.58
N LEU A 289 27.92 5.89 -10.73
CA LEU A 289 28.62 5.71 -12.00
C LEU A 289 28.57 4.23 -12.41
N ARG A 290 28.96 3.31 -11.51
CA ARG A 290 28.95 1.87 -11.75
C ARG A 290 27.56 1.34 -12.08
N LEU A 291 26.53 1.83 -11.36
CA LEU A 291 25.14 1.46 -11.68
C LEU A 291 24.72 1.94 -13.07
N SER A 292 25.11 3.16 -13.45
CA SER A 292 24.84 3.70 -14.79
C SER A 292 25.57 2.91 -15.89
N GLU A 293 26.80 2.50 -15.68
CA GLU A 293 27.56 1.66 -16.62
C GLU A 293 26.91 0.28 -16.84
N ARG A 294 26.20 -0.25 -15.84
CA ARG A 294 25.39 -1.49 -15.94
C ARG A 294 23.96 -1.25 -16.46
N GLY A 295 23.62 -0.02 -16.88
CA GLY A 295 22.34 0.34 -17.45
C GLY A 295 21.23 0.56 -16.42
N TYR A 296 21.56 0.77 -15.14
CA TYR A 296 20.58 1.09 -14.11
C TYR A 296 20.37 2.60 -14.00
N ASP A 297 19.13 3.04 -14.07
CA ASP A 297 18.74 4.35 -13.63
C ASP A 297 18.58 4.39 -12.11
N THR A 298 18.82 5.56 -11.51
CA THR A 298 18.83 5.71 -10.05
C THR A 298 17.80 6.71 -9.57
N LEU A 299 17.08 6.34 -8.51
CA LEU A 299 16.10 7.19 -7.86
C LEU A 299 16.38 7.24 -6.36
N HIS A 300 16.30 8.42 -5.77
CA HIS A 300 16.27 8.51 -4.31
C HIS A 300 15.44 9.69 -3.83
N ILE A 301 14.79 9.51 -2.69
CA ILE A 301 14.00 10.56 -2.08
C ILE A 301 14.23 10.61 -0.58
N THR A 302 14.52 11.79 -0.06
CA THR A 302 14.68 12.04 1.37
C THR A 302 13.98 13.34 1.76
N SER A 303 13.63 13.49 3.04
CA SER A 303 13.06 14.73 3.55
C SER A 303 14.05 15.91 3.47
N LYS A 304 15.36 15.61 3.58
CA LYS A 304 16.42 16.62 3.60
C LYS A 304 16.83 17.10 2.22
N PHE A 305 16.93 16.19 1.23
CA PHE A 305 17.49 16.50 -0.09
C PHE A 305 16.41 16.57 -1.18
N GLY A 306 15.17 16.16 -0.87
CA GLY A 306 14.08 16.08 -1.82
C GLY A 306 14.15 14.82 -2.70
N ALA A 307 13.56 14.91 -3.88
CA ALA A 307 13.48 13.86 -4.87
C ALA A 307 14.56 14.07 -5.95
N ILE A 308 15.31 13.02 -6.27
CA ILE A 308 16.41 13.04 -7.22
C ILE A 308 16.33 11.82 -8.14
N ILE A 309 16.46 12.03 -9.44
CA ILE A 309 16.51 11.02 -10.50
C ILE A 309 17.81 11.22 -11.29
N ASN A 310 18.63 10.19 -11.38
CA ASN A 310 19.92 10.22 -12.09
C ASN A 310 20.76 11.45 -11.74
N GLY A 311 20.86 11.74 -10.44
CA GLY A 311 21.63 12.87 -9.93
C GLY A 311 20.95 14.24 -10.10
N LYS A 312 19.80 14.35 -10.77
CA LYS A 312 19.08 15.62 -10.98
C LYS A 312 17.92 15.76 -10.01
N LYS A 313 17.82 16.93 -9.36
CA LYS A 313 16.72 17.26 -8.48
C LYS A 313 15.43 17.49 -9.29
N VAL A 314 14.34 16.89 -8.84
CA VAL A 314 13.02 16.95 -9.50
C VAL A 314 11.92 17.29 -8.50
N SER A 315 10.71 17.60 -8.99
CA SER A 315 9.52 17.68 -8.13
C SER A 315 9.16 16.30 -7.58
N ARG A 316 8.44 16.27 -6.45
CA ARG A 316 7.96 14.99 -5.90
C ARG A 316 6.97 14.30 -6.82
N GLU A 317 6.09 15.07 -7.44
CA GLU A 317 5.10 14.59 -8.40
C GLU A 317 5.81 13.88 -9.57
N TYR A 318 6.72 14.56 -10.26
CA TYR A 318 7.50 13.98 -11.35
C TYR A 318 8.27 12.71 -10.93
N PHE A 319 8.81 12.69 -9.70
CA PHE A 319 9.49 11.52 -9.15
C PHE A 319 8.56 10.30 -9.07
N PHE A 320 7.35 10.46 -8.55
CA PHE A 320 6.41 9.35 -8.40
C PHE A 320 5.78 8.94 -9.72
N ASP A 321 5.55 9.86 -10.63
CA ASP A 321 5.10 9.56 -12.00
C ASP A 321 6.17 8.75 -12.75
N THR A 322 7.43 9.16 -12.64
CA THR A 322 8.56 8.43 -13.21
C THR A 322 8.69 7.04 -12.59
N LEU A 323 8.61 6.93 -11.26
CA LEU A 323 8.68 5.65 -10.55
C LEU A 323 7.55 4.71 -10.97
N THR A 324 6.35 5.24 -11.17
CA THR A 324 5.19 4.47 -11.64
C THR A 324 5.39 4.02 -13.08
N SER A 325 5.81 4.91 -13.97
CA SER A 325 6.09 4.60 -15.37
C SER A 325 7.19 3.54 -15.51
N TRP A 326 8.34 3.76 -14.87
CA TRP A 326 9.46 2.80 -14.89
C TRP A 326 9.11 1.47 -14.24
N GLY A 327 8.27 1.49 -13.20
CA GLY A 327 7.78 0.28 -12.57
C GLY A 327 6.92 -0.58 -13.50
N ARG A 328 6.15 0.06 -14.37
CA ARG A 328 5.27 -0.60 -15.35
C ARG A 328 6.01 -1.05 -16.63
N ASP A 329 7.15 -0.47 -16.93
CA ASP A 329 7.98 -0.81 -18.09
C ASP A 329 8.73 -2.12 -17.80
N PRO A 330 8.50 -3.21 -18.58
CA PRO A 330 9.13 -4.51 -18.32
C PRO A 330 10.64 -4.53 -18.53
N ASP A 331 11.16 -3.64 -19.38
CA ASP A 331 12.56 -3.64 -19.79
C ASP A 331 13.41 -2.62 -19.01
N LYS A 332 12.77 -1.83 -18.15
CA LYS A 332 13.44 -0.80 -17.38
C LYS A 332 14.17 -1.35 -16.17
N LYS A 333 15.50 -1.14 -16.13
CA LYS A 333 16.35 -1.40 -14.96
C LYS A 333 16.45 -0.14 -14.11
N PHE A 334 16.21 -0.25 -12.80
CA PHE A 334 16.47 0.87 -11.89
C PHE A 334 16.78 0.44 -10.46
N VAL A 335 17.47 1.30 -9.73
CA VAL A 335 17.72 1.19 -8.30
C VAL A 335 17.09 2.37 -7.59
N ILE A 336 16.22 2.09 -6.61
CA ILE A 336 15.63 3.11 -5.76
C ILE A 336 16.18 3.02 -4.34
N PHE A 337 16.81 4.09 -3.86
CA PHE A 337 17.30 4.20 -2.49
C PHE A 337 16.32 4.93 -1.62
N HIS A 338 15.98 4.36 -0.45
CA HIS A 338 15.09 5.02 0.48
C HIS A 338 15.52 4.82 1.95
N TYR A 339 15.19 5.80 2.78
CA TYR A 339 15.34 5.68 4.23
C TYR A 339 13.98 5.48 4.91
N SER A 340 12.99 6.34 4.71
CA SER A 340 11.70 6.25 5.40
C SER A 340 10.49 6.59 4.53
N ILE A 341 10.66 7.37 3.47
CA ILE A 341 9.53 7.90 2.69
C ILE A 341 8.75 6.80 1.96
N LEU A 342 9.46 5.76 1.52
CA LEU A 342 8.83 4.62 0.83
C LEU A 342 8.41 3.49 1.79
N SER A 343 8.65 3.60 3.10
CA SER A 343 8.28 2.54 4.05
C SER A 343 6.77 2.41 4.26
N GLU A 344 6.00 3.46 3.99
CA GLU A 344 4.56 3.48 4.21
C GLU A 344 3.77 3.55 2.91
N GLY A 345 3.18 2.44 2.49
CA GLY A 345 2.07 2.37 1.54
C GLY A 345 2.34 2.69 0.06
N ILE A 346 3.42 3.35 -0.33
CA ILE A 346 3.66 3.73 -1.72
C ILE A 346 3.82 2.50 -2.60
N ASN A 347 3.02 2.42 -3.65
CA ASN A 347 3.08 1.33 -4.60
C ASN A 347 4.26 1.53 -5.57
N VAL A 348 5.28 0.67 -5.45
CA VAL A 348 6.34 0.58 -6.45
C VAL A 348 6.09 -0.67 -7.28
N HIS A 349 5.67 -0.47 -8.52
CA HIS A 349 5.36 -1.57 -9.42
C HIS A 349 6.63 -2.31 -9.86
N GLY A 350 6.49 -3.61 -10.09
CA GLY A 350 7.51 -4.41 -10.76
C GLY A 350 8.80 -4.65 -9.97
N LEU A 351 8.91 -4.27 -8.68
CA LEU A 351 10.10 -4.55 -7.88
C LEU A 351 10.40 -6.05 -7.86
N THR A 352 11.65 -6.39 -8.17
CA THR A 352 12.15 -7.78 -8.20
C THR A 352 13.00 -8.10 -6.98
N HIS A 353 13.78 -7.13 -6.52
CA HIS A 353 14.76 -7.30 -5.45
C HIS A 353 14.62 -6.21 -4.38
N CYS A 354 14.95 -6.59 -3.15
CA CYS A 354 15.13 -5.66 -2.04
C CYS A 354 16.47 -5.94 -1.35
N ILE A 355 17.27 -4.89 -1.12
CA ILE A 355 18.54 -4.98 -0.36
C ILE A 355 18.33 -4.28 0.98
N LEU A 356 18.54 -5.00 2.08
CA LEU A 356 18.36 -4.48 3.44
C LEU A 356 19.71 -4.12 4.07
N LEU A 357 20.14 -2.87 3.91
CA LEU A 357 21.36 -2.35 4.54
C LEU A 357 21.16 -1.99 6.02
N ARG A 358 19.93 -2.07 6.52
CA ARG A 358 19.59 -1.76 7.91
C ARG A 358 18.65 -2.78 8.53
N ASN A 359 18.70 -2.87 9.85
CA ASN A 359 17.78 -3.67 10.62
C ASN A 359 16.44 -2.93 10.77
N LEU A 360 15.46 -3.29 9.95
CA LEU A 360 14.10 -2.75 9.99
C LEU A 360 13.34 -3.27 11.22
N ASN A 361 12.36 -2.49 11.71
CA ASN A 361 11.40 -3.04 12.65
C ASN A 361 10.45 -4.02 11.93
N VAL A 362 9.68 -4.79 12.71
CA VAL A 362 8.82 -5.87 12.18
C VAL A 362 7.82 -5.37 11.13
N VAL A 363 7.21 -4.21 11.37
CA VAL A 363 6.23 -3.62 10.44
C VAL A 363 6.89 -3.15 9.15
N GLU A 364 7.98 -2.39 9.26
CA GLU A 364 8.74 -1.94 8.09
C GLU A 364 9.27 -3.12 7.27
N MET A 365 9.73 -4.19 7.94
CA MET A 365 10.23 -5.39 7.29
C MET A 365 9.11 -6.11 6.53
N ALA A 366 7.97 -6.35 7.16
CA ALA A 366 6.80 -6.95 6.52
C ALA A 366 6.29 -6.13 5.32
N GLN A 367 6.26 -4.81 5.44
CA GLN A 367 5.89 -3.91 4.34
C GLN A 367 6.92 -3.94 3.19
N THR A 368 8.19 -4.04 3.51
CA THR A 368 9.27 -4.12 2.51
C THR A 368 9.23 -5.44 1.76
N ILE A 369 9.07 -6.56 2.46
CA ILE A 369 8.81 -7.88 1.86
C ILE A 369 7.60 -7.81 0.94
N GLY A 370 6.49 -7.26 1.43
CA GLY A 370 5.23 -7.12 0.68
C GLY A 370 5.34 -6.35 -0.63
N ARG A 371 6.39 -5.57 -0.85
CA ARG A 371 6.62 -4.85 -2.11
C ARG A 371 7.24 -5.74 -3.18
N VAL A 372 8.18 -6.58 -2.79
CA VAL A 372 8.90 -7.44 -3.74
C VAL A 372 8.17 -8.74 -4.07
N ILE A 373 7.19 -9.14 -3.26
CA ILE A 373 6.39 -10.35 -3.53
C ILE A 373 5.14 -10.09 -4.39
N ARG A 374 4.92 -8.88 -4.87
CA ARG A 374 3.83 -8.59 -5.81
C ARG A 374 4.11 -9.27 -7.15
N LEU A 375 3.04 -9.75 -7.79
CA LEU A 375 3.13 -10.30 -9.14
C LEU A 375 3.68 -9.27 -10.14
N ASP A 376 4.40 -9.77 -11.13
CA ASP A 376 4.61 -9.03 -12.37
C ASP A 376 3.27 -8.85 -13.10
N ARG A 377 3.10 -7.73 -13.80
CA ARG A 377 1.84 -7.44 -14.52
C ARG A 377 1.54 -8.48 -15.59
N ARG A 378 2.58 -8.96 -16.29
CA ARG A 378 2.43 -10.01 -17.32
C ARG A 378 1.93 -11.29 -16.70
N ASP A 379 2.50 -11.72 -15.57
CA ASP A 379 2.08 -12.92 -14.86
C ASP A 379 0.66 -12.78 -14.31
N SER A 380 0.30 -11.60 -13.80
CA SER A 380 -1.07 -11.32 -13.35
C SER A 380 -2.09 -11.44 -14.48
N ASN A 381 -1.80 -10.91 -15.67
CA ASN A 381 -2.67 -11.00 -16.84
C ASN A 381 -2.81 -12.46 -17.31
N ARG A 382 -1.71 -13.21 -17.36
CA ARG A 382 -1.70 -14.63 -17.75
C ARG A 382 -2.44 -15.53 -16.78
N LEU A 383 -2.41 -15.20 -15.49
CA LEU A 383 -3.23 -15.87 -14.48
C LEU A 383 -4.72 -15.59 -14.67
N GLN A 384 -5.07 -14.33 -14.95
CA GLN A 384 -6.46 -13.94 -15.20
C GLN A 384 -7.04 -14.56 -16.48
N SER A 385 -6.23 -14.69 -17.53
CA SER A 385 -6.64 -15.36 -18.77
C SER A 385 -6.64 -16.89 -18.69
N GLY A 386 -6.16 -17.48 -17.57
CA GLY A 386 -6.03 -18.94 -17.41
C GLY A 386 -4.85 -19.56 -18.18
N GLU A 387 -4.00 -18.75 -18.82
CA GLU A 387 -2.80 -19.20 -19.52
C GLU A 387 -1.71 -19.70 -18.55
N LEU A 388 -1.66 -19.11 -17.36
CA LEU A 388 -0.70 -19.45 -16.30
C LEU A 388 -1.42 -20.13 -15.13
N THR A 389 -0.95 -21.29 -14.73
CA THR A 389 -1.45 -22.01 -13.56
C THR A 389 -0.82 -21.44 -12.28
N PRO A 390 -1.59 -21.17 -11.21
CA PRO A 390 -1.04 -20.78 -9.92
C PRO A 390 0.04 -21.75 -9.42
N CYS A 391 1.05 -21.23 -8.74
CA CYS A 391 2.16 -21.96 -8.12
C CYS A 391 3.11 -22.72 -9.07
N LYS A 392 2.93 -22.66 -10.37
CA LYS A 392 3.94 -23.14 -11.33
C LYS A 392 5.02 -22.07 -11.54
N TRP A 393 5.77 -21.76 -10.48
CA TRP A 393 6.70 -20.63 -10.42
C TRP A 393 7.74 -20.61 -11.54
N SER A 394 8.15 -21.76 -12.05
CA SER A 394 9.10 -21.87 -13.18
C SER A 394 8.56 -21.27 -14.50
N LEU A 395 7.27 -21.05 -14.61
CA LEU A 395 6.61 -20.46 -15.80
C LEU A 395 6.35 -18.95 -15.66
N TYR A 396 6.64 -18.39 -14.48
CA TYR A 396 6.44 -16.98 -14.21
C TYR A 396 7.64 -16.17 -14.71
N HIS A 397 7.38 -14.96 -15.22
CA HIS A 397 8.45 -13.99 -15.49
C HIS A 397 9.17 -13.57 -14.22
N LYS A 398 8.42 -13.54 -13.11
CA LYS A 398 8.95 -13.25 -11.79
C LYS A 398 8.54 -14.35 -10.82
N PRO A 399 9.36 -15.37 -10.61
CA PRO A 399 8.99 -16.55 -9.80
C PRO A 399 8.96 -16.27 -8.29
N THR A 400 9.69 -15.28 -7.79
CA THR A 400 9.83 -14.96 -6.37
C THR A 400 10.14 -13.47 -6.16
N GLY A 401 10.04 -13.00 -4.91
CA GLY A 401 10.58 -11.72 -4.48
C GLY A 401 11.89 -11.93 -3.73
N TYR A 402 13.01 -11.43 -4.25
CA TYR A 402 14.31 -11.59 -3.62
C TYR A 402 14.57 -10.53 -2.54
N ILE A 403 15.04 -10.98 -1.38
CA ILE A 403 15.38 -10.11 -0.25
C ILE A 403 16.82 -10.41 0.15
N THR A 404 17.74 -9.57 -0.28
CA THR A 404 19.16 -9.73 -0.02
C THR A 404 19.57 -8.96 1.23
N VAL A 405 20.29 -9.62 2.11
CA VAL A 405 20.78 -9.02 3.36
C VAL A 405 22.30 -9.16 3.41
N PRO A 406 23.04 -8.05 3.40
CA PRO A 406 24.47 -8.05 3.69
C PRO A 406 24.74 -8.59 5.12
N VAL A 407 25.50 -9.66 5.22
CA VAL A 407 25.83 -10.33 6.48
C VAL A 407 27.30 -10.09 6.80
N HIS A 408 27.56 -9.24 7.77
CA HIS A 408 28.91 -9.02 8.29
C HIS A 408 29.27 -10.11 9.31
N LYS A 409 30.52 -10.48 9.39
CA LYS A 409 31.04 -11.52 10.34
C LYS A 409 30.59 -11.31 11.78
N THR A 410 30.37 -10.05 12.17
CA THR A 410 30.03 -9.66 13.55
C THR A 410 28.53 -9.47 13.84
N SER A 411 27.66 -9.46 12.82
CA SER A 411 26.24 -9.17 13.04
C SER A 411 25.31 -9.95 12.11
N LYS A 412 24.56 -10.89 12.70
CA LYS A 412 23.49 -11.65 12.04
C LYS A 412 22.08 -11.20 12.46
N ARG A 413 21.93 -10.00 13.06
CA ARG A 413 20.64 -9.55 13.62
C ARG A 413 19.56 -9.33 12.56
N THR A 414 19.93 -8.73 11.43
CA THR A 414 18.95 -8.40 10.37
C THR A 414 18.39 -9.67 9.76
N ILE A 415 19.25 -10.63 9.41
CA ILE A 415 18.82 -11.91 8.81
C ILE A 415 17.95 -12.72 9.76
N LYS A 416 18.34 -12.88 11.03
CA LYS A 416 17.52 -13.59 12.02
C LYS A 416 16.13 -12.95 12.21
N ARG A 417 16.03 -11.63 12.19
CA ARG A 417 14.73 -10.95 12.27
C ARG A 417 13.92 -11.16 11.00
N LEU A 418 14.56 -11.11 9.83
CA LEU A 418 13.90 -11.36 8.55
C LEU A 418 13.31 -12.77 8.48
N GLU A 419 14.11 -13.77 8.88
CA GLU A 419 13.67 -15.17 8.97
C GLU A 419 12.46 -15.34 9.87
N LEU A 420 12.48 -14.72 11.07
CA LEU A 420 11.35 -14.75 12.00
C LEU A 420 10.07 -14.08 11.42
N VAL A 421 10.24 -12.95 10.74
CA VAL A 421 9.11 -12.25 10.11
C VAL A 421 8.55 -13.06 8.94
N CYS A 422 9.41 -13.62 8.10
CA CYS A 422 8.99 -14.50 7.00
C CYS A 422 8.30 -15.77 7.52
N ASP A 423 8.84 -16.42 8.55
CA ASP A 423 8.23 -17.60 9.16
C ASP A 423 6.83 -17.29 9.72
N SER A 424 6.69 -16.18 10.46
CA SER A 424 5.39 -15.76 10.98
C SER A 424 4.37 -15.55 9.85
N ILE A 425 4.75 -14.82 8.80
CA ILE A 425 3.82 -14.44 7.72
C ILE A 425 3.53 -15.61 6.78
N PHE A 426 4.58 -16.28 6.28
CA PHE A 426 4.45 -17.20 5.14
C PHE A 426 4.38 -18.68 5.52
N ASN A 427 4.82 -19.07 6.72
CA ASN A 427 4.69 -20.45 7.20
C ASN A 427 3.53 -20.59 8.18
N LYS A 428 3.44 -19.68 9.18
CA LYS A 428 2.36 -19.73 10.19
C LYS A 428 1.07 -19.04 9.76
N GLY A 429 1.14 -18.17 8.73
CA GLY A 429 -0.01 -17.40 8.26
C GLY A 429 -0.49 -16.34 9.24
N GLU A 430 0.36 -15.95 10.20
CA GLU A 430 0.05 -14.97 11.21
C GLU A 430 0.56 -13.57 10.80
N PRO A 431 -0.26 -12.53 10.94
CA PRO A 431 0.22 -11.17 10.70
C PRO A 431 1.26 -10.80 11.76
N PRO A 432 2.38 -10.16 11.36
CA PRO A 432 3.40 -9.76 12.32
C PRO A 432 2.84 -8.72 13.28
N LEU A 433 2.81 -9.05 14.55
CA LEU A 433 2.35 -8.18 15.62
C LEU A 433 3.47 -7.23 16.06
N SER A 434 3.16 -5.96 16.19
CA SER A 434 4.07 -4.99 16.79
C SER A 434 3.43 -4.32 18.01
N ILE A 435 4.25 -4.03 19.03
CA ILE A 435 3.82 -3.35 20.25
C ILE A 435 4.38 -1.94 20.23
N VAL A 436 3.52 -0.95 20.48
CA VAL A 436 3.88 0.47 20.59
C VAL A 436 3.76 0.92 22.03
N ARG A 437 4.79 1.58 22.52
CA ARG A 437 4.81 2.23 23.85
C ARG A 437 4.05 3.54 23.88
#